data_3bf96326884e14f34341eda7db6bbd3e
#
_entry.id   3bf96326884e14f34341eda7db6bbd3e
#
_cell.length_a   1.000
_cell.length_b   1.000
_cell.length_c   1.000
_cell.angle_alpha   90.00
_cell.angle_beta   90.00
_cell.angle_gamma   90.00
#
_symmetry.space_group_name_H-M   'P 1'
#
loop_
_entity.id
_entity.type
_entity.pdbx_description
1 polymer ?
#
loop_
_entity_poly.entity_id
_entity_poly.type
_entity_poly.pdbx_seq_one_letter_code
_entity_poly.pdbx_strand_id
1 'polypeptide(L)'
;RQEQVFVEILVPINGLPSGWNAVHQALVIAQRESGRLHGLHILSPNDQQDELVLQAIQDEFQRLCRETNVHGDLTITRGEIATQICRFSRWVDLIVLNLMYPPALQPLARLSSGFSKIVAHCARPVLATPQTSTPMERPLLAFDGSVKSEQALYVAAYMAKAWKLPLTVTTILERNRTSLETLDKARRYLGEHQVQAKYIATEGPVAQTLLRICEDQQCDTMIMGGYGYSPALEVLLGSTVDYLVWQSEKPVIICR
;
A
#
# COMPACT_ATOMS: atom_id res chain seq x y z
N ARG A 1 -3.37 1.30 26.52
CA ARG A 1 -2.99 0.49 25.31
C ARG A 1 -2.98 1.45 24.15
N GLN A 2 -1.87 1.54 23.43
CA GLN A 2 -1.80 2.26 22.17
C GLN A 2 -2.69 1.47 21.20
N GLU A 3 -3.65 2.12 20.55
CA GLU A 3 -4.44 1.48 19.50
C GLU A 3 -3.50 1.06 18.38
N GLN A 4 -3.52 -0.19 17.98
CA GLN A 4 -2.74 -0.76 16.89
C GLN A 4 -3.68 -0.98 15.71
N VAL A 5 -3.27 -0.56 14.51
CA VAL A 5 -4.15 -0.60 13.31
C VAL A 5 -3.72 -1.70 12.34
N PHE A 6 -2.44 -2.04 12.27
CA PHE A 6 -1.91 -3.02 11.32
C PHE A 6 -1.35 -4.25 12.04
N VAL A 7 -2.19 -4.91 12.83
CA VAL A 7 -1.78 -6.08 13.64
C VAL A 7 -1.72 -7.35 12.81
N GLU A 8 -2.69 -7.57 11.94
CA GLU A 8 -2.77 -8.74 11.08
C GLU A 8 -2.41 -8.35 9.63
N ILE A 9 -1.28 -8.82 9.12
CA ILE A 9 -0.72 -8.38 7.83
C ILE A 9 -0.66 -9.56 6.86
N LEU A 10 -1.35 -9.46 5.72
CA LEU A 10 -1.32 -10.46 4.64
C LEU A 10 -0.22 -10.14 3.64
N VAL A 11 0.64 -11.13 3.35
CA VAL A 11 1.70 -11.00 2.36
C VAL A 11 1.63 -12.16 1.37
N PRO A 12 1.14 -11.97 0.16
CA PRO A 12 1.26 -12.96 -0.91
C PRO A 12 2.72 -13.12 -1.33
N ILE A 13 3.17 -14.38 -1.41
CA ILE A 13 4.54 -14.76 -1.69
C ILE A 13 4.57 -15.64 -2.94
N ASN A 14 5.38 -15.29 -3.93
CA ASN A 14 5.53 -16.07 -5.17
C ASN A 14 6.76 -17.00 -5.17
N GLY A 15 7.58 -16.97 -4.11
CA GLY A 15 8.81 -17.77 -4.00
C GLY A 15 10.00 -17.25 -4.82
N LEU A 16 9.84 -16.17 -5.59
CA LEU A 16 10.93 -15.55 -6.35
C LEU A 16 11.71 -14.54 -5.48
N PRO A 17 13.01 -14.32 -5.76
CA PRO A 17 13.84 -13.40 -4.97
C PRO A 17 13.22 -12.01 -4.78
N SER A 18 12.61 -11.46 -5.83
CA SER A 18 11.93 -10.15 -5.77
C SER A 18 10.65 -10.16 -4.91
N GLY A 19 10.00 -11.32 -4.75
CA GLY A 19 8.79 -11.46 -3.93
C GLY A 19 9.05 -11.25 -2.44
N TRP A 20 10.26 -11.52 -1.98
CA TRP A 20 10.64 -11.35 -0.59
C TRP A 20 10.71 -9.88 -0.13
N ASN A 21 10.80 -8.92 -1.06
CA ASN A 21 10.76 -7.50 -0.71
C ASN A 21 9.45 -7.10 -0.02
N ALA A 22 8.32 -7.71 -0.42
CA ALA A 22 7.05 -7.49 0.27
C ALA A 22 7.08 -8.04 1.70
N VAL A 23 7.72 -9.18 1.92
CA VAL A 23 7.89 -9.75 3.27
C VAL A 23 8.76 -8.83 4.12
N HIS A 24 9.89 -8.35 3.60
CA HIS A 24 10.74 -7.40 4.32
C HIS A 24 9.98 -6.11 4.68
N GLN A 25 9.20 -5.57 3.74
CA GLN A 25 8.38 -4.38 4.01
C GLN A 25 7.30 -4.63 5.06
N ALA A 26 6.66 -5.80 5.02
CA ALA A 26 5.65 -6.20 6.00
C ALA A 26 6.26 -6.38 7.40
N LEU A 27 7.47 -6.92 7.49
CA LEU A 27 8.20 -7.08 8.76
C LEU A 27 8.51 -5.74 9.42
N VAL A 28 8.85 -4.69 8.64
CA VAL A 28 9.03 -3.32 9.17
C VAL A 28 7.78 -2.83 9.90
N ILE A 29 6.60 -3.08 9.32
CA ILE A 29 5.32 -2.69 9.93
C ILE A 29 5.00 -3.57 11.13
N ALA A 30 5.12 -4.88 10.99
CA ALA A 30 4.82 -5.83 12.05
C ALA A 30 5.66 -5.60 13.32
N GLN A 31 6.95 -5.24 13.16
CA GLN A 31 7.79 -4.90 14.31
C GLN A 31 7.30 -3.65 15.06
N ARG A 32 6.82 -2.62 14.34
CA ARG A 32 6.28 -1.40 14.95
C ARG A 32 4.93 -1.61 15.63
N GLU A 33 4.12 -2.46 15.03
CA GLU A 33 2.75 -2.76 15.48
C GLU A 33 2.69 -3.94 16.45
N SER A 34 3.82 -4.61 16.74
CA SER A 34 3.82 -5.90 17.44
C SER A 34 2.82 -6.87 16.80
N GLY A 35 2.75 -6.82 15.47
CA GLY A 35 1.78 -7.52 14.65
C GLY A 35 2.25 -8.91 14.23
N ARG A 36 1.41 -9.58 13.43
CA ARG A 36 1.62 -10.92 12.90
C ARG A 36 1.58 -10.90 11.36
N LEU A 37 2.40 -11.74 10.73
CA LEU A 37 2.37 -11.95 9.30
C LEU A 37 1.60 -13.21 8.89
N HIS A 38 0.71 -13.05 7.92
CA HIS A 38 0.04 -14.13 7.21
C HIS A 38 0.64 -14.23 5.81
N GLY A 39 1.66 -15.08 5.65
CA GLY A 39 2.20 -15.43 4.35
C GLY A 39 1.16 -16.23 3.55
N LEU A 40 1.02 -15.93 2.27
CA LEU A 40 0.09 -16.64 1.38
C LEU A 40 0.79 -17.03 0.09
N HIS A 41 1.06 -18.33 -0.08
CA HIS A 41 1.57 -18.87 -1.34
C HIS A 41 0.43 -19.50 -2.14
N ILE A 42 0.23 -19.01 -3.37
CA ILE A 42 -0.92 -19.38 -4.20
C ILE A 42 -0.42 -20.13 -5.44
N LEU A 43 -0.78 -21.39 -5.51
CA LEU A 43 -0.52 -22.25 -6.67
C LEU A 43 -1.63 -22.07 -7.71
N SER A 44 -1.27 -22.03 -8.98
CA SER A 44 -2.25 -22.16 -10.05
C SER A 44 -3.00 -23.49 -9.95
N PRO A 45 -4.26 -23.61 -10.43
CA PRO A 45 -5.04 -24.83 -10.29
C PRO A 45 -4.35 -26.09 -10.82
N ASN A 46 -3.56 -25.95 -11.89
CA ASN A 46 -2.86 -27.04 -12.59
C ASN A 46 -1.36 -27.09 -12.25
N ASP A 47 -0.88 -26.27 -11.32
CA ASP A 47 0.53 -26.21 -10.97
C ASP A 47 0.89 -27.41 -10.05
N GLN A 48 1.92 -28.17 -10.46
CA GLN A 48 2.51 -29.24 -9.66
C GLN A 48 3.88 -28.76 -9.19
N GLN A 49 3.89 -27.80 -8.29
CA GLN A 49 5.14 -27.31 -7.73
C GLN A 49 5.77 -28.40 -6.86
N ASP A 50 7.09 -28.58 -7.01
CA ASP A 50 7.88 -29.54 -6.26
C ASP A 50 7.76 -29.25 -4.74
N GLU A 51 7.58 -30.32 -3.96
CA GLU A 51 7.49 -30.23 -2.50
C GLU A 51 8.75 -29.60 -1.89
N LEU A 52 9.92 -29.83 -2.48
CA LEU A 52 11.17 -29.19 -2.05
C LEU A 52 11.14 -27.65 -2.23
N VAL A 53 10.50 -27.17 -3.29
CA VAL A 53 10.34 -25.72 -3.52
C VAL A 53 9.39 -25.13 -2.49
N LEU A 54 8.29 -25.79 -2.19
CA LEU A 54 7.33 -25.35 -1.18
C LEU A 54 7.98 -25.32 0.22
N GLN A 55 8.78 -26.34 0.55
CA GLN A 55 9.52 -26.38 1.80
C GLN A 55 10.54 -25.23 1.88
N ALA A 56 11.28 -24.94 0.81
CA ALA A 56 12.23 -23.84 0.77
C ALA A 56 11.55 -22.47 0.97
N ILE A 57 10.36 -22.25 0.41
CA ILE A 57 9.58 -21.04 0.62
C ILE A 57 9.15 -20.93 2.09
N GLN A 58 8.70 -22.02 2.67
CA GLN A 58 8.29 -22.06 4.08
C GLN A 58 9.46 -21.79 5.01
N ASP A 59 10.59 -22.42 4.77
CA ASP A 59 11.81 -22.26 5.58
C ASP A 59 12.32 -20.81 5.54
N GLU A 60 12.35 -20.20 4.36
CA GLU A 60 12.77 -18.82 4.18
C GLU A 60 11.82 -17.85 4.87
N PHE A 61 10.50 -18.02 4.74
CA PHE A 61 9.52 -17.21 5.44
C PHE A 61 9.69 -17.29 6.97
N GLN A 62 9.83 -18.51 7.49
CA GLN A 62 10.03 -18.75 8.92
C GLN A 62 11.37 -18.19 9.41
N ARG A 63 12.43 -18.26 8.58
CA ARG A 63 13.73 -17.67 8.89
C ARG A 63 13.60 -16.15 9.09
N LEU A 64 12.99 -15.45 8.13
CA LEU A 64 12.80 -14.00 8.16
C LEU A 64 11.96 -13.57 9.38
N CYS A 65 10.88 -14.30 9.68
CA CYS A 65 10.06 -14.03 10.86
C CYS A 65 10.85 -14.20 12.16
N ARG A 66 11.66 -15.27 12.28
CA ARG A 66 12.49 -15.50 13.48
C ARG A 66 13.57 -14.44 13.66
N GLU A 67 14.27 -14.06 12.59
CA GLU A 67 15.33 -13.04 12.64
C GLU A 67 14.83 -11.67 13.08
N THR A 68 13.56 -11.37 12.79
CA THR A 68 12.92 -10.10 13.15
C THR A 68 12.07 -10.19 14.41
N ASN A 69 11.99 -11.36 15.05
CA ASN A 69 11.14 -11.64 16.20
C ASN A 69 9.65 -11.29 15.96
N VAL A 70 9.17 -11.57 14.74
CA VAL A 70 7.77 -11.40 14.33
C VAL A 70 7.11 -12.76 14.21
N HIS A 71 5.89 -12.91 14.75
CA HIS A 71 5.11 -14.12 14.53
C HIS A 71 4.57 -14.16 13.11
N GLY A 72 4.72 -15.29 12.43
CA GLY A 72 4.21 -15.47 11.08
C GLY A 72 3.87 -16.91 10.74
N ASP A 73 2.78 -17.09 10.01
CA ASP A 73 2.31 -18.36 9.50
C ASP A 73 2.21 -18.31 7.97
N LEU A 74 2.68 -19.33 7.26
CA LEU A 74 2.56 -19.44 5.81
C LEU A 74 1.44 -20.42 5.45
N THR A 75 0.45 -19.94 4.70
CA THR A 75 -0.61 -20.75 4.11
C THR A 75 -0.33 -20.99 2.64
N ILE A 76 -0.40 -22.25 2.22
CA ILE A 76 -0.32 -22.64 0.80
C ILE A 76 -1.73 -22.99 0.34
N THR A 77 -2.18 -22.40 -0.75
CA THR A 77 -3.53 -22.61 -1.31
C THR A 77 -3.49 -22.69 -2.84
N ARG A 78 -4.60 -23.11 -3.46
CA ARG A 78 -4.74 -23.16 -4.92
C ARG A 78 -5.88 -22.25 -5.38
N GLY A 79 -5.70 -21.64 -6.56
CA GLY A 79 -6.76 -20.84 -7.18
C GLY A 79 -6.26 -19.63 -7.96
N GLU A 80 -7.18 -18.77 -8.33
CA GLU A 80 -6.87 -17.48 -8.97
C GLU A 80 -6.36 -16.51 -7.93
N ILE A 81 -5.21 -15.87 -8.21
CA ILE A 81 -4.42 -15.09 -7.25
C ILE A 81 -5.25 -13.98 -6.59
N ALA A 82 -5.90 -13.11 -7.38
CA ALA A 82 -6.65 -11.99 -6.83
C ALA A 82 -7.83 -12.45 -5.98
N THR A 83 -8.50 -13.53 -6.38
CA THR A 83 -9.62 -14.14 -5.64
C THR A 83 -9.16 -14.66 -4.29
N GLN A 84 -8.03 -15.38 -4.24
CA GLN A 84 -7.51 -15.89 -2.97
C GLN A 84 -7.06 -14.75 -2.06
N ILE A 85 -6.33 -13.75 -2.57
CA ILE A 85 -5.92 -12.58 -1.78
C ILE A 85 -7.15 -11.87 -1.18
N CYS A 86 -8.19 -11.59 -1.99
CA CYS A 86 -9.41 -10.95 -1.49
C CYS A 86 -10.18 -11.83 -0.49
N ARG A 87 -10.12 -13.15 -0.62
CA ARG A 87 -10.70 -14.07 0.36
C ARG A 87 -10.01 -13.94 1.72
N PHE A 88 -8.68 -13.99 1.74
CA PHE A 88 -7.89 -13.90 2.97
C PHE A 88 -7.87 -12.48 3.56
N SER A 89 -8.04 -11.43 2.73
CA SER A 89 -8.04 -10.05 3.19
C SER A 89 -9.12 -9.70 4.22
N ARG A 90 -10.13 -10.53 4.37
CA ARG A 90 -11.22 -10.33 5.35
C ARG A 90 -10.76 -10.46 6.80
N TRP A 91 -9.67 -11.16 7.03
CA TRP A 91 -9.16 -11.52 8.36
C TRP A 91 -7.91 -10.73 8.76
N VAL A 92 -7.50 -9.76 7.94
CA VAL A 92 -6.30 -8.97 8.16
C VAL A 92 -6.61 -7.48 8.14
N ASP A 93 -5.64 -6.66 8.50
CA ASP A 93 -5.77 -5.20 8.54
C ASP A 93 -5.07 -4.52 7.37
N LEU A 94 -4.04 -5.16 6.81
CA LEU A 94 -3.23 -4.65 5.71
C LEU A 94 -2.87 -5.79 4.76
N ILE A 95 -2.85 -5.49 3.46
CA ILE A 95 -2.31 -6.38 2.42
C ILE A 95 -1.01 -5.75 1.90
N VAL A 96 0.09 -6.50 1.89
CA VAL A 96 1.37 -6.04 1.36
C VAL A 96 1.68 -6.79 0.07
N LEU A 97 1.71 -6.09 -1.05
CA LEU A 97 1.90 -6.66 -2.39
C LEU A 97 3.24 -6.25 -2.99
N ASN A 98 4.00 -7.22 -3.48
CA ASN A 98 5.11 -6.92 -4.37
C ASN A 98 4.61 -6.60 -5.79
N LEU A 99 5.15 -5.55 -6.39
CA LEU A 99 4.83 -5.10 -7.73
C LEU A 99 5.86 -5.60 -8.75
N MET A 100 6.03 -6.91 -8.85
CA MET A 100 6.82 -7.49 -9.94
C MET A 100 6.24 -7.20 -11.32
N TYR A 101 4.93 -7.07 -11.40
CA TYR A 101 4.18 -6.76 -12.61
C TYR A 101 3.24 -5.60 -12.29
N PRO A 102 3.72 -4.35 -12.41
CA PRO A 102 2.87 -3.18 -12.21
C PRO A 102 1.68 -3.23 -13.18
N PRO A 103 0.58 -2.53 -12.86
CA PRO A 103 -0.57 -2.47 -13.74
C PRO A 103 -0.14 -2.07 -15.16
N ALA A 104 -0.67 -2.73 -16.18
CA ALA A 104 -0.35 -2.42 -17.55
C ALA A 104 -0.65 -0.95 -17.88
N LEU A 105 0.24 -0.28 -18.62
CA LEU A 105 0.00 1.11 -19.05
C LEU A 105 -1.16 1.23 -20.05
N GLN A 106 -1.48 0.15 -20.76
CA GLN A 106 -2.59 0.13 -21.72
C GLN A 106 -3.94 0.08 -21.00
N PRO A 107 -4.90 0.97 -21.34
CA PRO A 107 -6.16 1.11 -20.60
C PRO A 107 -6.96 -0.20 -20.44
N LEU A 108 -7.11 -0.98 -21.50
CA LEU A 108 -7.88 -2.24 -21.47
C LEU A 108 -7.19 -3.34 -20.66
N ALA A 109 -5.86 -3.39 -20.66
CA ALA A 109 -5.10 -4.37 -19.88
C ALA A 109 -5.12 -4.05 -18.37
N ARG A 110 -5.36 -2.80 -17.96
CA ARG A 110 -5.50 -2.40 -16.55
C ARG A 110 -6.72 -3.03 -15.90
N LEU A 111 -7.85 -3.07 -16.60
CA LEU A 111 -9.10 -3.67 -16.07
C LEU A 111 -8.95 -5.15 -15.72
N SER A 112 -8.06 -5.85 -16.41
CA SER A 112 -7.81 -7.27 -16.18
C SER A 112 -6.63 -7.54 -15.25
N SER A 113 -5.91 -6.49 -14.80
CA SER A 113 -4.76 -6.68 -13.91
C SER A 113 -5.19 -7.22 -12.55
N GLY A 114 -4.46 -8.20 -12.03
CA GLY A 114 -4.71 -8.74 -10.70
C GLY A 114 -4.60 -7.67 -9.61
N PHE A 115 -3.69 -6.70 -9.77
CA PHE A 115 -3.51 -5.58 -8.86
C PHE A 115 -4.76 -4.69 -8.77
N SER A 116 -5.29 -4.24 -9.92
CA SER A 116 -6.51 -3.41 -9.95
C SER A 116 -7.70 -4.12 -9.33
N LYS A 117 -7.84 -5.43 -9.58
CA LYS A 117 -8.88 -6.26 -8.92
C LYS A 117 -8.72 -6.28 -7.41
N ILE A 118 -7.49 -6.46 -6.90
CA ILE A 118 -7.22 -6.48 -5.45
C ILE A 118 -7.57 -5.13 -4.83
N VAL A 119 -7.05 -4.03 -5.37
CA VAL A 119 -7.33 -2.68 -4.85
C VAL A 119 -8.82 -2.34 -4.92
N ALA A 120 -9.54 -2.77 -5.97
CA ALA A 120 -10.96 -2.48 -6.13
C ALA A 120 -11.90 -3.33 -5.25
N HIS A 121 -11.53 -4.57 -4.94
CA HIS A 121 -12.44 -5.53 -4.30
C HIS A 121 -12.06 -5.93 -2.88
N CYS A 122 -10.77 -5.86 -2.51
CA CYS A 122 -10.37 -6.17 -1.14
C CYS A 122 -10.78 -5.04 -0.18
N ALA A 123 -11.30 -5.41 0.98
CA ALA A 123 -11.84 -4.46 1.95
C ALA A 123 -10.76 -3.73 2.79
N ARG A 124 -9.50 -4.03 2.59
CA ARG A 124 -8.38 -3.52 3.39
C ARG A 124 -7.45 -2.63 2.58
N PRO A 125 -6.72 -1.72 3.23
CA PRO A 125 -5.65 -0.99 2.58
C PRO A 125 -4.63 -1.92 1.94
N VAL A 126 -4.08 -1.50 0.80
CA VAL A 126 -3.06 -2.24 0.07
C VAL A 126 -1.77 -1.43 0.08
N LEU A 127 -0.70 -2.01 0.62
CA LEU A 127 0.65 -1.48 0.49
C LEU A 127 1.30 -2.11 -0.73
N ALA A 128 1.49 -1.32 -1.76
CA ALA A 128 2.22 -1.69 -2.96
C ALA A 128 3.72 -1.45 -2.73
N THR A 129 4.53 -2.51 -2.78
CA THR A 129 5.98 -2.42 -2.54
C THR A 129 6.77 -2.52 -3.84
N PRO A 130 7.69 -1.58 -4.10
CA PRO A 130 8.64 -1.69 -5.19
C PRO A 130 9.72 -2.74 -4.91
N GLN A 131 10.81 -2.74 -5.69
CA GLN A 131 11.88 -3.73 -5.54
C GLN A 131 12.70 -3.58 -4.24
N THR A 132 12.59 -2.46 -3.55
CA THR A 132 13.33 -2.20 -2.30
C THR A 132 12.36 -1.84 -1.18
N SER A 133 12.58 -2.40 0.01
CA SER A 133 11.86 -1.99 1.21
C SER A 133 12.43 -0.69 1.77
N THR A 134 11.59 0.08 2.45
CA THR A 134 11.96 1.32 3.12
C THR A 134 11.64 1.26 4.61
N PRO A 135 12.28 2.08 5.45
CA PRO A 135 11.95 2.13 6.87
C PRO A 135 10.58 2.79 7.15
N MET A 136 9.94 3.43 6.18
CA MET A 136 8.65 4.13 6.34
C MET A 136 8.69 5.18 7.47
N GLU A 137 9.70 6.03 7.46
CA GLU A 137 9.92 7.05 8.50
C GLU A 137 9.46 8.45 8.10
N ARG A 138 9.23 8.68 6.81
CA ARG A 138 8.88 9.99 6.25
C ARG A 138 7.71 9.89 5.27
N PRO A 139 6.49 9.67 5.78
CA PRO A 139 5.31 9.50 4.93
C PRO A 139 4.86 10.81 4.27
N LEU A 140 4.44 10.70 3.01
CA LEU A 140 3.72 11.72 2.25
C LEU A 140 2.25 11.31 2.11
N LEU A 141 1.34 12.11 2.59
CA LEU A 141 -0.09 11.95 2.33
C LEU A 141 -0.50 12.78 1.11
N ALA A 142 -1.03 12.12 0.09
CA ALA A 142 -1.73 12.78 -1.02
C ALA A 142 -3.22 12.91 -0.68
N PHE A 143 -3.70 14.15 -0.51
CA PHE A 143 -5.05 14.43 -0.05
C PHE A 143 -5.81 15.31 -1.05
N ASP A 144 -6.91 14.79 -1.59
CA ASP A 144 -7.77 15.49 -2.55
C ASP A 144 -9.19 15.80 -2.00
N GLY A 145 -9.45 15.46 -0.73
CA GLY A 145 -10.74 15.65 -0.08
C GLY A 145 -11.82 14.65 -0.46
N SER A 146 -11.50 13.64 -1.26
CA SER A 146 -12.41 12.53 -1.57
C SER A 146 -12.58 11.61 -0.35
N VAL A 147 -13.68 10.85 -0.31
CA VAL A 147 -13.95 9.88 0.76
C VAL A 147 -12.78 8.91 0.96
N LYS A 148 -12.13 8.48 -0.12
CA LYS A 148 -10.99 7.56 -0.06
C LYS A 148 -9.72 8.25 0.45
N SER A 149 -9.50 9.51 0.10
CA SER A 149 -8.39 10.27 0.66
C SER A 149 -8.61 10.64 2.13
N GLU A 150 -9.86 10.71 2.60
CA GLU A 150 -10.16 10.83 4.04
C GLU A 150 -9.75 9.58 4.80
N GLN A 151 -9.97 8.37 4.24
CA GLN A 151 -9.43 7.15 4.84
C GLN A 151 -7.89 7.14 4.85
N ALA A 152 -7.26 7.64 3.79
CA ALA A 152 -5.81 7.80 3.75
C ALA A 152 -5.32 8.81 4.81
N LEU A 153 -6.07 9.88 5.07
CA LEU A 153 -5.79 10.84 6.13
C LEU A 153 -5.84 10.19 7.52
N TYR A 154 -6.81 9.30 7.78
CA TYR A 154 -6.90 8.57 9.05
C TYR A 154 -5.70 7.65 9.25
N VAL A 155 -5.31 6.90 8.22
CA VAL A 155 -4.11 6.04 8.24
C VAL A 155 -2.85 6.88 8.46
N ALA A 156 -2.68 7.99 7.75
CA ALA A 156 -1.53 8.87 7.88
C ALA A 156 -1.45 9.52 9.28
N ALA A 157 -2.58 9.96 9.82
CA ALA A 157 -2.66 10.52 11.17
C ALA A 157 -2.28 9.49 12.24
N TYR A 158 -2.80 8.26 12.10
CA TYR A 158 -2.44 7.15 12.96
C TYR A 158 -0.93 6.87 12.91
N MET A 159 -0.37 6.64 11.72
CA MET A 159 1.05 6.35 11.56
C MET A 159 1.93 7.46 12.12
N ALA A 160 1.63 8.72 11.78
CA ALA A 160 2.39 9.86 12.28
C ALA A 160 2.39 9.94 13.81
N LYS A 161 1.24 9.70 14.45
CA LYS A 161 1.10 9.74 15.91
C LYS A 161 1.71 8.51 16.60
N ALA A 162 1.32 7.32 16.18
CA ALA A 162 1.73 6.07 16.82
C ALA A 162 3.22 5.78 16.63
N TRP A 163 3.74 6.05 15.44
CA TRP A 163 5.14 5.81 15.10
C TRP A 163 6.03 7.06 15.28
N LYS A 164 5.43 8.19 15.70
CA LYS A 164 6.12 9.49 15.94
C LYS A 164 6.88 9.98 14.70
N LEU A 165 6.22 9.97 13.55
CA LEU A 165 6.81 10.30 12.25
C LEU A 165 6.52 11.74 11.84
N PRO A 166 7.46 12.41 11.14
CA PRO A 166 7.19 13.66 10.47
C PRO A 166 6.31 13.42 9.25
N LEU A 167 5.11 14.00 9.22
CA LEU A 167 4.15 13.83 8.12
C LEU A 167 4.22 15.02 7.17
N THR A 168 4.27 14.73 5.86
CA THR A 168 4.01 15.73 4.82
C THR A 168 2.63 15.50 4.21
N VAL A 169 1.81 16.53 4.13
CA VAL A 169 0.49 16.47 3.49
C VAL A 169 0.51 17.36 2.26
N THR A 170 0.09 16.82 1.13
CA THR A 170 0.02 17.57 -0.12
C THR A 170 -1.35 17.49 -0.78
N THR A 171 -1.80 18.63 -1.30
CA THR A 171 -2.95 18.73 -2.18
C THR A 171 -2.50 19.33 -3.51
N ILE A 172 -2.72 18.62 -4.61
CA ILE A 172 -2.51 19.16 -5.94
C ILE A 172 -3.76 19.93 -6.33
N LEU A 173 -3.59 21.22 -6.61
CA LEU A 173 -4.70 22.10 -6.95
C LEU A 173 -5.17 21.85 -8.38
N GLU A 174 -6.41 21.44 -8.51
CA GLU A 174 -7.07 21.18 -9.80
C GLU A 174 -8.34 22.06 -9.90
N ARG A 175 -8.52 22.73 -11.00
CA ARG A 175 -9.67 23.60 -11.23
C ARG A 175 -10.99 22.85 -10.99
N ASN A 176 -11.86 23.42 -10.16
CA ASN A 176 -13.18 22.87 -9.79
C ASN A 176 -13.15 21.52 -9.02
N ARG A 177 -12.01 21.07 -8.51
CA ARG A 177 -11.91 19.79 -7.85
C ARG A 177 -11.22 19.88 -6.49
N THR A 178 -10.07 20.51 -6.43
CA THR A 178 -9.29 20.68 -5.20
C THR A 178 -8.89 22.15 -5.02
N SER A 179 -8.84 22.60 -3.78
CA SER A 179 -8.52 23.97 -3.42
C SER A 179 -7.69 24.04 -2.13
N LEU A 180 -7.31 25.22 -1.69
CA LEU A 180 -6.68 25.42 -0.39
C LEU A 180 -7.59 24.96 0.78
N GLU A 181 -8.90 25.09 0.63
CA GLU A 181 -9.88 24.59 1.61
C GLU A 181 -9.80 23.07 1.77
N THR A 182 -9.45 22.34 0.67
CA THR A 182 -9.20 20.90 0.74
C THR A 182 -8.04 20.61 1.69
N LEU A 183 -6.93 21.30 1.55
CA LEU A 183 -5.76 21.14 2.43
C LEU A 183 -6.09 21.56 3.88
N ASP A 184 -6.92 22.57 4.07
CA ASP A 184 -7.33 23.03 5.41
C ASP A 184 -8.25 22.03 6.13
N LYS A 185 -8.99 21.18 5.42
CA LYS A 185 -9.69 20.04 6.04
C LYS A 185 -8.71 19.07 6.69
N ALA A 186 -7.66 18.67 5.95
CA ALA A 186 -6.62 17.80 6.50
C ALA A 186 -5.90 18.47 7.69
N ARG A 187 -5.59 19.77 7.58
CA ARG A 187 -4.95 20.53 8.67
C ARG A 187 -5.79 20.55 9.95
N ARG A 188 -7.09 20.79 9.84
CA ARG A 188 -8.00 20.78 11.00
C ARG A 188 -8.03 19.40 11.64
N TYR A 189 -8.25 18.35 10.85
CA TYR A 189 -8.29 16.99 11.36
C TYR A 189 -7.00 16.60 12.09
N LEU A 190 -5.84 16.86 11.49
CA LEU A 190 -4.55 16.55 12.11
C LEU A 190 -4.29 17.38 13.37
N GLY A 191 -4.72 18.64 13.38
CA GLY A 191 -4.63 19.51 14.56
C GLY A 191 -5.48 19.02 15.73
N GLU A 192 -6.72 18.58 15.47
CA GLU A 192 -7.60 17.98 16.49
C GLU A 192 -7.00 16.70 17.09
N HIS A 193 -6.24 15.93 16.28
CA HIS A 193 -5.55 14.71 16.71
C HIS A 193 -4.13 14.96 17.24
N GLN A 194 -3.70 16.23 17.34
CA GLN A 194 -2.37 16.63 17.81
C GLN A 194 -1.22 16.06 16.96
N VAL A 195 -1.45 15.92 15.66
CA VAL A 195 -0.44 15.51 14.68
C VAL A 195 0.12 16.75 14.00
N GLN A 196 1.44 16.95 14.13
CA GLN A 196 2.14 17.98 13.39
C GLN A 196 2.47 17.49 11.98
N ALA A 197 2.23 18.34 10.98
CA ALA A 197 2.53 18.02 9.59
C ALA A 197 3.01 19.25 8.83
N LYS A 198 3.79 18.99 7.76
CA LYS A 198 4.11 19.98 6.74
C LYS A 198 3.01 19.95 5.69
N TYR A 199 2.55 21.13 5.25
CA TYR A 199 1.46 21.25 4.28
C TYR A 199 1.95 21.90 3.00
N ILE A 200 1.67 21.27 1.86
CA ILE A 200 2.09 21.70 0.52
C ILE A 200 0.85 21.74 -0.38
N ALA A 201 0.57 22.91 -0.96
CA ALA A 201 -0.41 23.07 -2.03
C ALA A 201 0.33 23.53 -3.30
N THR A 202 0.11 22.88 -4.42
CA THR A 202 0.75 23.21 -5.69
C THR A 202 -0.11 22.78 -6.86
N GLU A 203 0.11 23.34 -8.03
CA GLU A 203 -0.51 22.95 -9.28
C GLU A 203 0.39 22.02 -10.09
N GLY A 204 -0.20 21.28 -11.00
CA GLY A 204 0.52 20.43 -11.95
C GLY A 204 -0.15 19.09 -12.21
N PRO A 205 0.43 18.28 -13.10
CA PRO A 205 -0.03 16.90 -13.31
C PRO A 205 0.11 16.10 -12.02
N VAL A 206 -1.01 15.53 -11.52
CA VAL A 206 -1.10 14.99 -10.14
C VAL A 206 0.01 13.99 -9.84
N ALA A 207 0.12 12.92 -10.62
CA ALA A 207 1.05 11.83 -10.32
C ALA A 207 2.53 12.27 -10.39
N GLN A 208 2.92 13.01 -11.44
CA GLN A 208 4.30 13.52 -11.58
C GLN A 208 4.65 14.50 -10.46
N THR A 209 3.70 15.36 -10.08
CA THR A 209 3.90 16.33 -9.00
C THR A 209 4.07 15.64 -7.66
N LEU A 210 3.29 14.58 -7.38
CA LEU A 210 3.43 13.77 -6.17
C LEU A 210 4.80 13.10 -6.08
N LEU A 211 5.29 12.50 -7.17
CA LEU A 211 6.63 11.90 -7.21
C LEU A 211 7.72 12.93 -6.91
N ARG A 212 7.66 14.09 -7.57
CA ARG A 212 8.60 15.19 -7.33
C ARG A 212 8.58 15.66 -5.87
N ILE A 213 7.40 15.87 -5.29
CA ILE A 213 7.29 16.28 -3.87
C ILE A 213 7.86 15.18 -2.97
N CYS A 214 7.62 13.91 -3.27
CA CYS A 214 8.16 12.80 -2.52
C CYS A 214 9.70 12.83 -2.49
N GLU A 215 10.34 13.12 -3.62
CA GLU A 215 11.78 13.29 -3.73
C GLU A 215 12.27 14.55 -3.00
N ASP A 216 11.70 15.72 -3.30
CA ASP A 216 12.08 17.02 -2.71
C ASP A 216 11.97 17.02 -1.18
N GLN A 217 10.98 16.32 -0.62
CA GLN A 217 10.78 16.18 0.82
C GLN A 217 11.49 14.95 1.41
N GLN A 218 12.21 14.20 0.58
CA GLN A 218 12.88 12.95 0.96
C GLN A 218 11.92 11.96 1.65
N CYS A 219 10.68 11.90 1.19
CA CYS A 219 9.71 10.94 1.70
C CYS A 219 10.09 9.53 1.25
N ASP A 220 9.82 8.55 2.11
CA ASP A 220 10.15 7.15 1.87
C ASP A 220 8.90 6.25 1.75
N THR A 221 7.71 6.86 1.85
CA THR A 221 6.41 6.19 1.72
C THR A 221 5.37 7.19 1.25
N MET A 222 4.47 6.79 0.38
CA MET A 222 3.28 7.55 0.01
C MET A 222 2.02 6.89 0.57
N ILE A 223 1.04 7.72 0.94
CA ILE A 223 -0.29 7.29 1.42
C ILE A 223 -1.32 8.06 0.60
N MET A 224 -2.27 7.35 0.00
CA MET A 224 -3.28 7.97 -0.86
C MET A 224 -4.60 7.21 -0.86
N GLY A 225 -5.67 7.86 -1.30
CA GLY A 225 -6.92 7.20 -1.64
C GLY A 225 -6.80 6.33 -2.88
N GLY A 226 -7.53 5.24 -2.92
CA GLY A 226 -7.62 4.35 -4.07
C GLY A 226 -8.41 4.94 -5.23
N TYR A 227 -8.79 4.10 -6.20
CA TYR A 227 -9.51 4.51 -7.41
C TYR A 227 -10.78 5.32 -7.07
N GLY A 228 -10.86 6.56 -7.57
CA GLY A 228 -11.91 7.53 -7.23
C GLY A 228 -13.17 7.48 -8.09
N TYR A 229 -13.03 7.09 -9.36
CA TYR A 229 -14.09 7.07 -10.35
C TYR A 229 -14.64 5.68 -10.64
N SER A 230 -15.71 5.62 -11.43
CA SER A 230 -16.15 4.34 -11.96
C SER A 230 -15.04 3.71 -12.83
N PRO A 231 -14.86 2.39 -12.81
CA PRO A 231 -13.80 1.71 -13.56
C PRO A 231 -13.72 2.14 -15.04
N ALA A 232 -14.85 2.46 -15.68
CA ALA A 232 -14.92 2.88 -17.06
C ALA A 232 -14.27 4.27 -17.31
N LEU A 233 -14.41 5.21 -16.38
CA LEU A 233 -13.81 6.54 -16.48
C LEU A 233 -12.30 6.54 -16.17
N GLU A 234 -11.89 5.73 -15.20
CA GLU A 234 -10.47 5.58 -14.86
C GLU A 234 -9.66 4.93 -15.98
N VAL A 235 -10.27 4.02 -16.73
CA VAL A 235 -9.66 3.42 -17.92
C VAL A 235 -9.36 4.45 -19.01
N LEU A 236 -10.26 5.42 -19.18
CA LEU A 236 -10.11 6.46 -20.21
C LEU A 236 -9.11 7.56 -19.82
N LEU A 237 -9.04 7.91 -18.53
CA LEU A 237 -8.26 9.06 -18.05
C LEU A 237 -6.88 8.70 -17.52
N GLY A 238 -6.60 7.40 -17.29
CA GLY A 238 -5.40 6.94 -16.60
C GLY A 238 -5.49 7.18 -15.09
N SER A 239 -5.33 6.13 -14.30
CA SER A 239 -5.37 6.24 -12.84
C SER A 239 -4.09 6.84 -12.28
N THR A 240 -4.20 7.84 -11.41
CA THR A 240 -3.07 8.34 -10.61
C THR A 240 -2.43 7.21 -9.80
N VAL A 241 -3.25 6.29 -9.27
CA VAL A 241 -2.79 5.11 -8.53
C VAL A 241 -1.89 4.24 -9.41
N ASP A 242 -2.35 3.87 -10.62
CA ASP A 242 -1.58 3.01 -11.52
C ASP A 242 -0.25 3.65 -11.92
N TYR A 243 -0.27 4.94 -12.21
CA TYR A 243 0.95 5.67 -12.58
C TYR A 243 1.95 5.72 -11.41
N LEU A 244 1.48 6.05 -10.21
CA LEU A 244 2.34 6.10 -9.03
C LEU A 244 2.90 4.72 -8.67
N VAL A 245 2.07 3.70 -8.69
CA VAL A 245 2.49 2.30 -8.44
C VAL A 245 3.52 1.84 -9.47
N TRP A 246 3.42 2.31 -10.72
CA TRP A 246 4.34 1.95 -11.78
C TRP A 246 5.67 2.72 -11.74
N GLN A 247 5.64 4.00 -11.34
CA GLN A 247 6.81 4.89 -11.36
C GLN A 247 7.50 5.05 -10.00
N SER A 248 6.79 4.77 -8.92
CA SER A 248 7.34 5.00 -7.59
C SER A 248 8.39 3.96 -7.22
N GLU A 249 9.54 4.43 -6.79
CA GLU A 249 10.56 3.61 -6.13
C GLU A 249 10.30 3.44 -4.63
N LYS A 250 9.24 4.07 -4.12
CA LYS A 250 8.85 4.04 -2.71
C LYS A 250 7.54 3.27 -2.53
N PRO A 251 7.33 2.61 -1.40
CA PRO A 251 6.06 1.96 -1.08
C PRO A 251 4.89 2.95 -1.10
N VAL A 252 3.74 2.49 -1.61
CA VAL A 252 2.51 3.28 -1.71
C VAL A 252 1.39 2.57 -0.96
N ILE A 253 0.87 3.17 0.12
CA ILE A 253 -0.34 2.71 0.81
C ILE A 253 -1.54 3.29 0.09
N ILE A 254 -2.42 2.40 -0.36
CA ILE A 254 -3.65 2.74 -1.09
C ILE A 254 -4.84 2.41 -0.20
N CYS A 255 -5.56 3.44 0.24
CA CYS A 255 -6.74 3.33 1.09
C CYS A 255 -8.02 3.32 0.22
N ARG A 256 -9.03 2.59 0.68
CA ARG A 256 -10.26 2.36 -0.09
C ARG A 256 -11.40 3.27 0.35
#